data_c9bd83c4fc4544a45ee63b5f03ff14c0
#
_entry.id   c9bd83c4fc4544a45ee63b5f03ff14c0
#
_cell.length_a   1.000
_cell.length_b   1.000
_cell.length_c   1.000
_cell.angle_alpha   90.00
_cell.angle_beta   90.00
_cell.angle_gamma   90.00
#
_symmetry.space_group_name_H-M   'P 1'
#
loop_
_entity.id
_entity.type
_entity.pdbx_description
1 polymer ?
#
loop_
_entity_poly.entity_id
_entity_poly.type
_entity_poly.pdbx_seq_one_letter_code
_entity_poly.pdbx_strand_id
1 'polypeptide(L)'
;MILASLPTSKDHVPADMQLKEGCMEIPDRQINIYIFLAKQNIAIHPDTQLPFSFNLNTFIYGADIDSYPVTVFQEQIENGETKVELMGRLTEEQFSALKDCLKGSKMTKRRFKRML
;
A
#
# COMPACT_ATOMS: atom_id res chain seq x y z
N MET A 1 -10.64 1.39 9.27
CA MET A 1 -10.08 1.33 7.90
C MET A 1 -8.58 1.61 7.97
N ILE A 2 -7.81 0.83 7.30
CA ILE A 2 -6.36 1.06 7.17
C ILE A 2 -6.10 1.92 5.95
N LEU A 3 -5.29 2.96 6.12
CA LEU A 3 -4.79 3.81 5.05
C LEU A 3 -3.27 3.65 4.93
N ALA A 4 -2.78 3.69 3.70
CA ALA A 4 -1.36 3.63 3.42
C ALA A 4 -0.98 4.75 2.45
N SER A 5 0.17 5.36 2.69
CA SER A 5 0.79 6.27 1.73
C SER A 5 1.45 5.48 0.61
N LEU A 6 1.48 6.05 -0.58
CA LEU A 6 2.06 5.42 -1.78
C LEU A 6 3.21 6.28 -2.33
N PRO A 7 4.32 6.43 -1.58
CA PRO A 7 5.45 7.20 -2.06
C PRO A 7 6.17 6.52 -3.22
N THR A 8 6.80 7.32 -4.05
CA THR A 8 7.69 6.86 -5.13
C THR A 8 9.16 7.08 -4.80
N SER A 9 9.44 7.72 -3.66
CA SER A 9 10.79 7.97 -3.17
C SER A 9 11.43 6.70 -2.61
N LYS A 10 12.73 6.52 -2.86
CA LYS A 10 13.54 5.41 -2.36
C LYS A 10 14.30 5.73 -1.07
N ASP A 11 13.89 6.77 -0.33
CA ASP A 11 14.66 7.28 0.81
C ASP A 11 14.93 6.24 1.91
N HIS A 12 14.04 5.24 2.03
CA HIS A 12 14.17 4.18 3.01
C HIS A 12 14.69 2.86 2.44
N VAL A 13 15.01 2.83 1.14
CA VAL A 13 15.51 1.63 0.46
C VAL A 13 17.01 1.78 0.24
N PRO A 14 17.84 0.77 0.63
CA PRO A 14 19.27 0.82 0.34
C PRO A 14 19.52 0.98 -1.16
N ALA A 15 20.47 1.86 -1.52
CA ALA A 15 20.75 2.21 -2.91
C ALA A 15 21.25 1.02 -3.75
N ASP A 16 21.89 0.05 -3.09
CA ASP A 16 22.43 -1.15 -3.72
C ASP A 16 21.43 -2.30 -3.85
N MET A 17 20.21 -2.10 -3.37
CA MET A 17 19.20 -3.15 -3.36
C MET A 17 18.47 -3.24 -4.70
N GLN A 18 18.41 -4.44 -5.24
CA GLN A 18 17.63 -4.71 -6.43
C GLN A 18 16.13 -4.80 -6.04
N LEU A 19 15.32 -3.96 -6.67
CA LEU A 19 13.88 -3.95 -6.42
C LEU A 19 13.20 -5.13 -7.12
N LYS A 20 12.34 -5.82 -6.37
CA LYS A 20 11.45 -6.87 -6.87
C LYS A 20 10.04 -6.54 -6.45
N GLU A 21 9.06 -6.93 -7.28
CA GLU A 21 7.67 -6.78 -6.91
C GLU A 21 7.34 -7.64 -5.68
N GLY A 22 6.54 -7.08 -4.77
CA GLY A 22 6.06 -7.79 -3.60
C GLY A 22 6.74 -7.37 -2.30
N CYS A 23 6.71 -8.27 -1.34
CA CYS A 23 7.15 -8.02 0.03
C CYS A 23 8.67 -8.12 0.18
N MET A 24 9.24 -7.15 0.89
CA MET A 24 10.64 -7.18 1.28
C MET A 24 10.78 -6.69 2.72
N GLU A 25 11.48 -7.46 3.54
CA GLU A 25 11.75 -7.09 4.92
C GLU A 25 13.24 -7.20 5.21
N ILE A 26 13.80 -6.15 5.82
CA ILE A 26 15.19 -6.10 6.25
C ILE A 26 15.18 -5.78 7.75
N PRO A 27 15.16 -6.81 8.62
CA PRO A 27 15.01 -6.61 10.05
C PRO A 27 16.12 -5.76 10.67
N ASP A 28 17.38 -5.97 10.24
CA ASP A 28 18.53 -5.23 10.76
C ASP A 28 18.48 -3.73 10.51
N ARG A 29 17.76 -3.33 9.48
CA ARG A 29 17.56 -1.91 9.10
C ARG A 29 16.16 -1.42 9.45
N GLN A 30 15.33 -2.24 10.08
CA GLN A 30 13.94 -1.93 10.43
C GLN A 30 13.12 -1.46 9.21
N ILE A 31 13.29 -2.14 8.10
CA ILE A 31 12.56 -1.85 6.86
C ILE A 31 11.61 -3.01 6.56
N ASN A 32 10.35 -2.66 6.38
CA ASN A 32 9.35 -3.52 5.74
C ASN A 32 8.68 -2.72 4.64
N ILE A 33 8.68 -3.29 3.45
CA ILE A 33 8.20 -2.60 2.27
C ILE A 33 7.44 -3.57 1.36
N TYR A 34 6.33 -3.11 0.82
CA TYR A 34 5.66 -3.78 -0.29
C TYR A 34 5.85 -2.93 -1.55
N ILE A 35 6.31 -3.56 -2.63
CA ILE A 35 6.75 -2.87 -3.83
C ILE A 35 5.81 -3.17 -4.99
N PHE A 36 5.28 -2.10 -5.61
CA PHE A 36 4.61 -2.17 -6.91
C PHE A 36 5.58 -1.66 -7.96
N LEU A 37 6.08 -2.54 -8.80
CA LEU A 37 6.96 -2.13 -9.90
C LEU A 37 6.18 -1.33 -10.95
N ALA A 38 6.84 -0.34 -11.54
CA ALA A 38 6.25 0.49 -12.58
C ALA A 38 5.72 -0.33 -13.75
N LYS A 39 4.55 0.07 -14.27
CA LYS A 39 3.94 -0.51 -15.47
C LYS A 39 3.49 -1.97 -15.34
N GLN A 40 3.43 -2.50 -14.12
CA GLN A 40 2.85 -3.82 -13.85
C GLN A 40 1.37 -3.66 -13.52
N ASN A 41 0.52 -4.46 -14.13
CA ASN A 41 -0.92 -4.45 -13.85
C ASN A 41 -1.17 -5.04 -12.47
N ILE A 42 -1.60 -4.23 -11.52
CA ILE A 42 -1.78 -4.62 -10.12
C ILE A 42 -3.23 -4.54 -9.65
N ALA A 43 -4.06 -3.83 -10.38
CA ALA A 43 -5.44 -3.55 -9.99
C ALA A 43 -6.33 -3.49 -11.21
N ILE A 44 -7.65 -3.57 -10.98
CA ILE A 44 -8.67 -3.48 -12.01
C ILE A 44 -9.71 -2.47 -11.56
N HIS A 45 -10.04 -1.52 -12.43
CA HIS A 45 -11.12 -0.56 -12.14
C HIS A 45 -12.46 -1.29 -12.12
N PRO A 46 -13.24 -1.21 -11.04
CA PRO A 46 -14.46 -2.02 -10.90
C PRO A 46 -15.55 -1.67 -11.91
N ASP A 47 -15.59 -0.44 -12.38
CA ASP A 47 -16.65 0.01 -13.31
C ASP A 47 -16.26 -0.21 -14.78
N THR A 48 -15.01 0.06 -15.14
CA THR A 48 -14.53 -0.01 -16.54
C THR A 48 -13.87 -1.33 -16.88
N GLN A 49 -13.49 -2.14 -15.89
CA GLN A 49 -12.71 -3.39 -16.02
C GLN A 49 -11.33 -3.18 -16.67
N LEU A 50 -10.87 -1.93 -16.75
CA LEU A 50 -9.55 -1.63 -17.26
C LEU A 50 -8.48 -1.89 -16.19
N PRO A 51 -7.32 -2.45 -16.60
CA PRO A 51 -6.21 -2.66 -15.67
C PRO A 51 -5.58 -1.33 -15.27
N PHE A 52 -5.05 -1.31 -14.05
CA PHE A 52 -4.32 -0.17 -13.51
C PHE A 52 -2.88 -0.56 -13.17
N SER A 53 -1.96 0.32 -13.50
CA SER A 53 -0.54 0.23 -13.13
C SER A 53 -0.02 1.60 -12.75
N PHE A 54 0.98 1.63 -11.88
CA PHE A 54 1.68 2.87 -11.58
C PHE A 54 2.72 3.18 -12.67
N ASN A 55 2.93 4.46 -12.95
CA ASN A 55 3.96 4.89 -13.91
C ASN A 55 5.38 4.81 -13.33
N LEU A 56 5.49 4.88 -12.00
CA LEU A 56 6.75 4.81 -11.26
C LEU A 56 6.68 3.68 -10.25
N ASN A 57 7.82 3.13 -9.87
CA ASN A 57 7.89 2.20 -8.74
C ASN A 57 7.27 2.86 -7.51
N THR A 58 6.34 2.17 -6.88
CA THR A 58 5.54 2.70 -5.78
C THR A 58 5.65 1.78 -4.58
N PHE A 59 5.73 2.36 -3.39
CA PHE A 59 6.07 1.63 -2.17
C PHE A 59 5.00 1.81 -1.11
N ILE A 60 4.76 0.76 -0.32
CA ILE A 60 4.03 0.83 0.94
C ILE A 60 4.99 0.41 2.04
N TYR A 61 5.26 1.32 2.97
CA TYR A 61 6.10 1.04 4.14
C TYR A 61 5.21 0.58 5.30
N GLY A 62 5.51 -0.59 5.88
CA GLY A 62 4.72 -1.14 6.97
C GLY A 62 4.67 -0.24 8.21
N ALA A 63 5.72 0.56 8.43
CA ALA A 63 5.76 1.53 9.53
C ALA A 63 4.86 2.75 9.29
N ASP A 64 4.44 3.01 8.06
CA ASP A 64 3.73 4.24 7.66
C ASP A 64 2.25 4.03 7.35
N ILE A 65 1.70 2.88 7.68
CA ILE A 65 0.24 2.68 7.61
C ILE A 65 -0.43 3.27 8.84
N ASP A 66 -1.68 3.65 8.68
CA ASP A 66 -2.46 4.22 9.78
C ASP A 66 -3.91 3.73 9.68
N SER A 67 -4.65 3.90 10.77
CA SER A 67 -6.08 3.60 10.79
C SER A 67 -6.89 4.88 10.83
N TYR A 68 -8.05 4.85 10.20
CA TYR A 68 -8.94 5.98 10.11
C TYR A 68 -10.39 5.53 10.25
N PRO A 69 -11.23 6.23 11.05
CA PRO A 69 -12.66 5.87 11.14
C PRO A 69 -13.35 6.06 9.79
N VAL A 70 -14.04 5.03 9.32
CA VAL A 70 -14.75 5.06 8.03
C VAL A 70 -15.80 6.17 8.00
N THR A 71 -16.54 6.36 9.09
CA THR A 71 -17.58 7.38 9.19
C THR A 71 -17.03 8.80 9.04
N VAL A 72 -15.90 9.09 9.69
CA VAL A 72 -15.24 10.39 9.58
C VAL A 72 -14.74 10.63 8.16
N PHE A 73 -14.18 9.60 7.54
CA PHE A 73 -13.69 9.68 6.17
C PHE A 73 -14.83 9.95 5.18
N GLN A 74 -15.96 9.26 5.34
CA GLN A 74 -17.15 9.47 4.52
C GLN A 74 -17.69 10.89 4.67
N GLU A 75 -17.76 11.42 5.89
CA GLU A 75 -18.18 12.81 6.14
C GLU A 75 -17.27 13.82 5.44
N GLN A 76 -15.95 13.61 5.51
CA GLN A 76 -14.99 14.49 4.85
C GLN A 76 -15.15 14.49 3.33
N ILE A 77 -15.46 13.35 2.74
CA ILE A 77 -15.75 13.24 1.30
C ILE A 77 -17.03 14.00 0.96
N GLU A 78 -18.10 13.79 1.72
CA GLU A 78 -19.41 14.44 1.51
C GLU A 78 -19.32 15.95 1.66
N ASN A 79 -18.52 16.43 2.61
CA ASN A 79 -18.33 17.87 2.87
C ASN A 79 -17.33 18.54 1.91
N GLY A 80 -16.69 17.77 1.03
CA GLY A 80 -15.70 18.30 0.10
C GLY A 80 -14.34 18.60 0.71
N GLU A 81 -14.11 18.22 1.96
CA GLU A 81 -12.81 18.40 2.65
C GLU A 81 -11.74 17.47 2.10
N THR A 82 -12.14 16.31 1.61
CA THR A 82 -11.27 15.28 1.03
C THR A 82 -11.79 14.90 -0.34
N LYS A 83 -10.92 14.93 -1.34
CA LYS A 83 -11.22 14.46 -2.68
C LYS A 83 -10.72 13.03 -2.84
N VAL A 84 -11.57 12.17 -3.41
CA VAL A 84 -11.25 10.76 -3.63
C VAL A 84 -11.49 10.44 -5.10
N GLU A 85 -10.51 9.76 -5.70
CA GLU A 85 -10.62 9.21 -7.05
C GLU A 85 -10.38 7.71 -6.98
N LEU A 86 -11.32 6.93 -7.51
CA LEU A 86 -11.17 5.49 -7.60
C LEU A 86 -10.29 5.15 -8.79
N MET A 87 -9.06 4.67 -8.52
CA MET A 87 -8.11 4.28 -9.56
C MET A 87 -8.25 2.83 -9.95
N GLY A 88 -8.56 1.96 -8.99
CA GLY A 88 -8.69 0.54 -9.20
C GLY A 88 -8.84 -0.20 -7.89
N ARG A 89 -9.09 -1.48 -8.00
CA ARG A 89 -9.13 -2.40 -6.87
C ARG A 89 -8.04 -3.45 -7.10
N LEU A 90 -7.15 -3.63 -6.12
CA LEU A 90 -6.08 -4.63 -6.23
C LEU A 90 -6.66 -5.99 -6.59
N THR A 91 -5.94 -6.75 -7.41
CA THR A 91 -6.28 -8.16 -7.63
C THR A 91 -6.21 -8.92 -6.30
N GLU A 92 -6.92 -10.05 -6.21
CA GLU A 92 -6.91 -10.86 -4.98
C GLU A 92 -5.50 -11.31 -4.62
N GLU A 93 -4.70 -11.66 -5.61
CA GLU A 93 -3.31 -12.06 -5.40
C GLU A 93 -2.47 -10.94 -4.80
N GLN A 94 -2.57 -9.73 -5.35
CA GLN A 94 -1.86 -8.56 -4.85
C GLN A 94 -2.32 -8.18 -3.45
N PHE A 95 -3.61 -8.17 -3.22
CA PHE A 95 -4.19 -7.81 -1.93
C PHE A 95 -3.80 -8.81 -0.84
N SER A 96 -3.87 -10.09 -1.14
CA SER A 96 -3.48 -11.17 -0.22
C SER A 96 -1.99 -11.09 0.13
N ALA A 97 -1.15 -10.90 -0.89
CA ALA A 97 0.30 -10.76 -0.69
C ALA A 97 0.65 -9.52 0.15
N LEU A 98 -0.04 -8.39 -0.10
CA LEU A 98 0.13 -7.17 0.69
C LEU A 98 -0.25 -7.37 2.15
N LYS A 99 -1.40 -7.99 2.41
CA LYS A 99 -1.85 -8.27 3.78
C LYS A 99 -0.87 -9.17 4.51
N ASP A 100 -0.43 -10.25 3.87
CA ASP A 100 0.52 -11.19 4.46
C ASP A 100 1.85 -10.51 4.77
N CYS A 101 2.32 -9.64 3.89
CA CYS A 101 3.52 -8.84 4.09
C CYS A 101 3.40 -7.97 5.34
N LEU A 102 2.31 -7.22 5.47
CA LEU A 102 2.07 -6.34 6.61
C LEU A 102 1.86 -7.10 7.91
N LYS A 103 1.12 -8.21 7.87
CA LYS A 103 0.90 -9.06 9.05
C LYS A 103 2.17 -9.73 9.54
N GLY A 104 3.02 -10.17 8.63
CA GLY A 104 4.26 -10.85 8.95
C GLY A 104 5.39 -9.94 9.41
N SER A 105 5.25 -8.63 9.21
CA SER A 105 6.30 -7.67 9.51
C SER A 105 6.38 -7.34 11.00
N LYS A 106 7.62 -7.26 11.52
CA LYS A 106 7.88 -6.72 12.86
C LYS A 106 7.70 -5.20 12.93
N MET A 107 7.70 -4.52 11.78
CA MET A 107 7.56 -3.06 11.70
C MET A 107 6.11 -2.61 11.78
N THR A 108 5.17 -3.48 11.51
CA THR A 108 3.74 -3.18 11.58
C THR A 108 3.25 -3.21 13.03
N LYS A 109 2.58 -2.16 13.46
CA LYS A 109 2.02 -2.10 14.82
C LYS A 109 0.97 -3.20 15.02
N ARG A 110 0.96 -3.81 16.22
CA ARG A 110 0.04 -4.92 16.54
C ARG A 110 -1.43 -4.55 16.32
N ARG A 111 -1.82 -3.32 16.68
CA ARG A 111 -3.20 -2.86 16.48
C ARG A 111 -3.64 -2.89 15.03
N PHE A 112 -2.72 -2.64 14.10
CA PHE A 112 -3.01 -2.71 12.67
C PHE A 112 -3.03 -4.15 12.15
N LYS A 113 -2.17 -5.02 12.68
CA LYS A 113 -2.19 -6.45 12.33
C LYS A 113 -3.55 -7.09 12.61
N ARG A 114 -4.24 -6.66 13.65
CA ARG A 114 -5.56 -7.17 14.01
C ARG A 114 -6.65 -6.75 13.01
N MET A 115 -6.43 -5.68 12.26
CA MET A 115 -7.35 -5.15 11.27
C MET A 115 -7.15 -5.72 9.86
N LEU A 116 -6.05 -6.43 9.67
CA LEU A 116 -5.66 -6.95 8.35
C LEU A 116 -6.18 -8.38 8.06
#